data_e309fcb0fdc7188e7934de925bcbf793
#
_entry.id   e309fcb0fdc7188e7934de925bcbf793
#
_cell.length_a   1.000
_cell.length_b   1.000
_cell.length_c   1.000
_cell.angle_alpha   90.00
_cell.angle_beta   90.00
_cell.angle_gamma   90.00
#
_symmetry.space_group_name_H-M   'P 1'
#
loop_
_entity.id
_entity.type
_entity.pdbx_description
1 polymer ?
#
loop_
_entity_poly.entity_id
_entity_poly.type
_entity_poly.pdbx_seq_one_letter_code
_entity_poly.pdbx_strand_id
1 'polypeptide(L)'
;MKKVRAFLPPTEQAAAALGAQIAAARKDLGWTQSQLAERLGTTRHLVSKVESGSTSPSLGLVLEAAILCGISLFGCERDELRSFALSQQDRAALLPARVRHRPVEIPNDF
;
A
#
# COMPACT_ATOMS: atom_id res chain seq x y z
N MET A 1 11.15 -20.90 -17.86
CA MET A 1 10.15 -21.01 -16.79
C MET A 1 10.30 -19.88 -15.79
N LYS A 2 9.26 -19.14 -15.56
CA LYS A 2 9.29 -18.05 -14.60
C LYS A 2 9.31 -18.59 -13.17
N LYS A 3 10.28 -18.14 -12.40
CA LYS A 3 10.26 -18.38 -10.96
C LYS A 3 9.21 -17.49 -10.31
N VAL A 4 8.31 -18.09 -9.57
CA VAL A 4 7.38 -17.34 -8.75
C VAL A 4 8.10 -16.94 -7.48
N ARG A 5 8.17 -15.63 -7.24
CA ARG A 5 8.80 -15.13 -6.02
C ARG A 5 7.86 -15.36 -4.84
N ALA A 6 8.39 -15.99 -3.81
CA ALA A 6 7.67 -16.13 -2.55
C ALA A 6 7.90 -14.87 -1.71
N PHE A 7 6.82 -14.31 -1.18
CA PHE A 7 6.91 -13.18 -0.26
C PHE A 7 6.92 -13.68 1.18
N LEU A 8 7.44 -12.85 2.06
CA LEU A 8 7.39 -13.15 3.49
C LEU A 8 5.92 -13.17 3.95
N PRO A 9 5.58 -14.01 4.93
CA PRO A 9 4.21 -14.04 5.44
C PRO A 9 3.66 -12.67 5.87
N PRO A 10 4.41 -11.81 6.57
CA PRO A 10 3.90 -10.47 6.89
C PRO A 10 3.56 -9.63 5.67
N THR A 11 4.28 -9.78 4.57
CA THR A 11 3.98 -9.05 3.33
C THR A 11 2.62 -9.47 2.78
N GLU A 12 2.36 -10.77 2.75
CA GLU A 12 1.09 -11.29 2.27
C GLU A 12 -0.05 -10.92 3.21
N GLN A 13 0.22 -10.92 4.52
CA GLN A 13 -0.77 -10.51 5.53
C GLN A 13 -1.12 -9.04 5.39
N ALA A 14 -0.13 -8.18 5.13
CA ALA A 14 -0.38 -6.75 4.90
C ALA A 14 -1.22 -6.52 3.65
N ALA A 15 -0.92 -7.24 2.57
CA ALA A 15 -1.71 -7.15 1.34
C ALA A 15 -3.16 -7.61 1.58
N ALA A 16 -3.34 -8.70 2.30
CA ALA A 16 -4.67 -9.20 2.65
C ALA A 16 -5.45 -8.20 3.51
N ALA A 17 -4.79 -7.60 4.49
CA ALA A 17 -5.41 -6.61 5.37
C ALA A 17 -5.86 -5.38 4.57
N LEU A 18 -4.99 -4.85 3.74
CA LEU A 18 -5.30 -3.68 2.94
C LEU A 18 -6.42 -3.97 1.94
N GLY A 19 -6.38 -5.12 1.28
CA GLY A 19 -7.44 -5.55 0.37
C GLY A 19 -8.80 -5.65 1.07
N ALA A 20 -8.82 -6.20 2.27
CA ALA A 20 -10.05 -6.30 3.08
C ALA A 20 -10.55 -4.92 3.49
N GLN A 21 -9.67 -4.00 3.88
CA GLN A 21 -10.06 -2.63 4.19
C GLN A 21 -10.67 -1.92 2.99
N ILE A 22 -10.10 -2.10 1.81
CA ILE A 22 -10.63 -1.52 0.57
C ILE A 22 -12.01 -2.08 0.28
N ALA A 23 -12.18 -3.40 0.39
CA ALA A 23 -13.47 -4.03 0.15
C ALA A 23 -14.55 -3.52 1.12
N ALA A 24 -14.22 -3.42 2.40
CA ALA A 24 -15.15 -2.91 3.40
C ALA A 24 -15.52 -1.45 3.14
N ALA A 25 -14.55 -0.61 2.87
CA ALA A 25 -14.78 0.81 2.58
C ALA A 25 -15.60 1.00 1.30
N ARG A 26 -15.32 0.21 0.26
CA ARG A 26 -16.11 0.24 -0.97
C ARG A 26 -17.57 -0.10 -0.69
N LYS A 27 -17.81 -1.16 0.09
CA LYS A 27 -19.18 -1.59 0.44
C LYS A 27 -19.89 -0.52 1.27
N ASP A 28 -19.20 0.12 2.18
CA ASP A 28 -19.77 1.22 2.96
C ASP A 28 -20.19 2.40 2.10
N LEU A 29 -19.49 2.62 0.98
CA LEU A 29 -19.85 3.65 0.01
C LEU A 29 -20.99 3.21 -0.92
N GLY A 30 -21.40 1.96 -0.85
CA GLY A 30 -22.46 1.42 -1.68
C GLY A 30 -22.02 1.11 -3.11
N TRP A 31 -20.73 0.93 -3.33
CA TRP A 31 -20.20 0.64 -4.67
C TRP A 31 -20.00 -0.85 -4.89
N THR A 32 -20.29 -1.30 -6.11
CA THR A 32 -19.91 -2.63 -6.57
C THR A 32 -18.44 -2.63 -6.98
N GLN A 33 -17.85 -3.81 -7.12
CA GLN A 33 -16.49 -3.93 -7.66
C GLN A 33 -16.38 -3.31 -9.05
N SER A 34 -17.41 -3.49 -9.89
CA SER A 34 -17.42 -2.90 -11.22
C SER A 34 -17.45 -1.38 -11.18
N GLN A 35 -18.20 -0.80 -10.23
CA GLN A 35 -18.23 0.65 -10.06
C GLN A 35 -16.89 1.21 -9.59
N LEU A 36 -16.22 0.52 -8.66
CA LEU A 36 -14.88 0.92 -8.26
C LEU A 36 -13.90 0.80 -9.43
N ALA A 37 -13.96 -0.28 -10.18
CA ALA A 37 -13.12 -0.47 -11.36
C ALA A 37 -13.29 0.66 -12.37
N GLU A 38 -14.52 1.07 -12.61
CA GLU A 38 -14.82 2.17 -13.51
C GLU A 38 -14.20 3.48 -13.04
N ARG A 39 -14.29 3.78 -11.73
CA ARG A 39 -13.69 4.98 -11.14
C ARG A 39 -12.18 4.96 -11.20
N LEU A 40 -11.58 3.77 -11.11
CA LEU A 40 -10.13 3.58 -11.20
C LEU A 40 -9.62 3.54 -12.64
N GLY A 41 -10.50 3.39 -13.61
CA GLY A 41 -10.09 3.17 -14.99
C GLY A 41 -9.45 1.83 -15.23
N THR A 42 -9.89 0.81 -14.51
CA THR A 42 -9.35 -0.54 -14.60
C THR A 42 -10.47 -1.57 -14.76
N THR A 43 -10.15 -2.84 -14.63
CA THR A 43 -11.12 -3.93 -14.78
C THR A 43 -11.62 -4.42 -13.43
N ARG A 44 -12.83 -4.98 -13.42
CA ARG A 44 -13.37 -5.63 -12.22
C ARG A 44 -12.45 -6.74 -11.74
N HIS A 45 -11.80 -7.46 -12.65
CA HIS A 45 -10.88 -8.53 -12.33
C HIS A 45 -9.71 -8.02 -11.45
N LEU A 46 -9.14 -6.86 -11.81
CA LEU A 46 -8.06 -6.27 -11.03
C LEU A 46 -8.54 -5.78 -9.66
N VAL A 47 -9.73 -5.19 -9.59
CA VAL A 47 -10.32 -4.82 -8.30
C VAL A 47 -10.50 -6.06 -7.42
N SER A 48 -11.00 -7.14 -7.99
CA SER A 48 -11.16 -8.40 -7.26
C SER A 48 -9.83 -8.91 -6.72
N LYS A 49 -8.75 -8.82 -7.51
CA LYS A 49 -7.41 -9.20 -7.05
C LYS A 49 -6.92 -8.32 -5.91
N VAL A 50 -7.11 -7.02 -6.01
CA VAL A 50 -6.73 -6.09 -4.93
C VAL A 50 -7.46 -6.46 -3.65
N GLU A 51 -8.77 -6.64 -3.73
CA GLU A 51 -9.58 -6.91 -2.54
C GLU A 51 -9.30 -8.28 -1.92
N SER A 52 -8.88 -9.25 -2.73
CA SER A 52 -8.51 -10.57 -2.23
C SER A 52 -7.12 -10.61 -1.60
N GLY A 53 -6.38 -9.52 -1.64
CA GLY A 53 -5.05 -9.45 -1.06
C GLY A 53 -3.94 -9.99 -1.94
N SER A 54 -4.17 -10.09 -3.25
CA SER A 54 -3.12 -10.48 -4.18
C SER A 54 -1.96 -9.49 -4.13
N THR A 55 -0.74 -9.98 -4.26
CA THR A 55 0.45 -9.16 -4.33
C THR A 55 0.80 -8.75 -5.76
N SER A 56 0.03 -9.20 -6.75
CA SER A 56 0.32 -8.95 -8.16
C SER A 56 -0.13 -7.58 -8.69
N PRO A 57 -1.22 -6.95 -8.19
CA PRO A 57 -1.58 -5.62 -8.68
C PRO A 57 -0.49 -4.60 -8.39
N SER A 58 -0.39 -3.58 -9.24
CA SER A 58 0.60 -2.53 -9.06
C SER A 58 0.35 -1.75 -7.78
N LEU A 59 1.42 -1.23 -7.20
CA LEU A 59 1.33 -0.39 -6.00
C LEU A 59 0.42 0.81 -6.25
N GLY A 60 0.56 1.46 -7.41
CA GLY A 60 -0.26 2.62 -7.76
C GLY A 60 -1.74 2.32 -7.76
N LEU A 61 -2.14 1.19 -8.35
CA LEU A 61 -3.55 0.81 -8.38
C LEU A 61 -4.10 0.56 -6.98
N VAL A 62 -3.34 -0.13 -6.14
CA VAL A 62 -3.76 -0.44 -4.76
C VAL A 62 -3.92 0.85 -3.96
N LEU A 63 -2.94 1.76 -4.05
CA LEU A 63 -2.99 3.03 -3.33
C LEU A 63 -4.16 3.88 -3.81
N GLU A 64 -4.40 3.94 -5.12
CA GLU A 64 -5.51 4.73 -5.65
C GLU A 64 -6.86 4.17 -5.20
N ALA A 65 -7.01 2.84 -5.19
CA ALA A 65 -8.22 2.20 -4.68
C ALA A 65 -8.46 2.57 -3.21
N ALA A 66 -7.41 2.53 -2.39
CA ALA A 66 -7.51 2.91 -0.98
C ALA A 66 -7.95 4.37 -0.83
N ILE A 67 -7.33 5.27 -1.59
CA ILE A 67 -7.64 6.71 -1.53
C ILE A 67 -9.07 6.98 -1.98
N LEU A 68 -9.50 6.39 -3.09
CA LEU A 68 -10.86 6.60 -3.59
C LEU A 68 -11.91 6.08 -2.60
N CYS A 69 -11.60 5.03 -1.87
CA CYS A 69 -12.51 4.48 -0.86
C CYS A 69 -12.43 5.21 0.48
N GLY A 70 -11.58 6.23 0.59
CA GLY A 70 -11.51 7.06 1.79
C GLY A 70 -10.65 6.49 2.90
N ILE A 71 -9.74 5.57 2.58
CA ILE A 71 -8.83 5.01 3.57
C ILE A 71 -7.69 5.98 3.82
N SER A 72 -7.43 6.29 5.10
CA SER A 72 -6.29 7.11 5.50
C SER A 72 -5.01 6.29 5.39
N LEU A 73 -4.06 6.76 4.58
CA LEU A 73 -2.76 6.12 4.43
C LEU A 73 -1.75 6.83 5.32
N PHE A 74 -0.90 6.06 5.98
CA PHE A 74 0.12 6.59 6.90
C PHE A 74 -0.45 7.48 8.00
N GLY A 75 -1.69 7.24 8.39
CA GLY A 75 -2.37 8.10 9.37
C GLY A 75 -2.71 9.49 8.87
N CYS A 76 -2.64 9.73 7.56
CA CYS A 76 -2.88 11.02 6.94
C CYS A 76 -4.23 11.06 6.24
N GLU A 77 -4.89 12.22 6.30
CA GLU A 77 -5.99 12.51 5.40
C GLU A 77 -5.44 12.77 4.00
N ARG A 78 -6.32 12.74 3.00
CA ARG A 78 -5.92 12.87 1.60
C ARG A 78 -5.11 14.13 1.32
N ASP A 79 -5.51 15.25 1.91
CA ASP A 79 -4.85 16.54 1.71
C ASP A 79 -3.55 16.68 2.49
N GLU A 80 -3.28 15.78 3.44
CA GLU A 80 -2.05 15.78 4.22
C GLU A 80 -0.92 14.96 3.57
N LEU A 81 -1.25 14.13 2.60
CA LEU A 81 -0.29 13.21 2.00
C LEU A 81 0.88 13.94 1.33
N ARG A 82 0.61 15.09 0.70
CA ARG A 82 1.68 15.86 0.07
C ARG A 82 2.72 16.31 1.07
N SER A 83 2.29 16.90 2.18
CA SER A 83 3.21 17.36 3.23
C SER A 83 3.97 16.19 3.84
N PHE A 84 3.29 15.09 4.06
CA PHE A 84 3.92 13.90 4.61
C PHE A 84 4.98 13.36 3.65
N ALA A 85 4.67 13.23 2.36
CA ALA A 85 5.62 12.76 1.36
C ALA A 85 6.86 13.65 1.30
N LEU A 86 6.66 14.99 1.31
CA LEU A 86 7.77 15.93 1.29
C LEU A 86 8.64 15.79 2.53
N SER A 87 8.04 15.62 3.71
CA SER A 87 8.82 15.47 4.95
C SER A 87 9.64 14.19 4.93
N GLN A 88 9.11 13.09 4.38
CA GLN A 88 9.85 11.85 4.28
C GLN A 88 10.98 11.94 3.25
N GLN A 89 10.75 12.62 2.13
CA GLN A 89 11.76 12.86 1.11
C GLN A 89 12.89 13.72 1.66
N ASP A 90 12.56 14.77 2.41
CA ASP A 90 13.55 15.63 3.05
C ASP A 90 14.39 14.85 4.05
N ARG A 91 13.75 14.03 4.86
CA ARG A 91 14.45 13.19 5.81
C ARG A 91 15.44 12.27 5.10
N ALA A 92 15.00 11.63 4.02
CA ALA A 92 15.87 10.75 3.24
C ALA A 92 17.04 11.51 2.62
N ALA A 93 16.80 12.74 2.13
CA ALA A 93 17.83 13.57 1.52
C ALA A 93 18.87 14.06 2.54
N LEU A 94 18.47 14.26 3.79
CA LEU A 94 19.39 14.70 4.85
C LEU A 94 20.30 13.59 5.35
N LEU A 95 19.97 12.34 5.10
CA LEU A 95 20.80 11.22 5.48
C LEU A 95 21.95 11.06 4.47
N PRO A 96 23.14 10.61 4.91
CA PRO A 96 24.24 10.43 3.98
C PRO A 96 23.89 9.46 2.86
N ALA A 97 24.23 9.81 1.63
CA ALA A 97 24.05 8.91 0.48
C ALA A 97 24.87 7.62 0.64
N ARG A 98 25.98 7.72 1.37
CA ARG A 98 26.85 6.60 1.62
C ARG A 98 26.57 6.02 3.00
N VAL A 99 26.21 4.75 3.02
CA VAL A 99 25.98 4.05 4.30
C VAL A 99 27.32 3.86 5.00
N ARG A 100 27.41 4.35 6.23
CA ARG A 100 28.58 4.14 7.08
C ARG A 100 28.37 2.90 7.91
N HIS A 101 29.37 2.01 7.87
CA HIS A 101 29.38 0.89 8.78
C HIS A 101 29.79 1.41 10.17
N ARG A 102 28.88 1.32 11.14
CA ARG A 102 29.13 1.70 12.52
C ARG A 102 29.09 0.46 13.39
N PRO A 103 30.05 0.32 14.31
CA PRO A 103 29.94 -0.72 15.32
C PRO A 103 28.82 -0.33 16.28
N VAL A 104 27.65 -0.85 16.03
CA VAL A 104 26.49 -0.61 16.88
C VAL A 104 26.16 -1.88 17.58
N GLU A 105 26.10 -1.83 18.91
CA GLU A 105 25.53 -2.91 19.67
C GLU A 105 24.03 -2.92 19.42
N ILE A 106 23.60 -3.95 18.73
CA ILE A 106 22.18 -4.13 18.46
C ILE A 106 21.61 -4.94 19.61
N PRO A 107 20.64 -4.40 20.36
CA PRO A 107 19.98 -5.18 21.38
C PRO A 107 19.36 -6.43 20.78
N ASN A 108 19.53 -7.55 21.44
CA ASN A 108 19.02 -8.83 20.95
C ASN A 108 17.58 -9.09 21.36
N ASP A 109 16.92 -8.11 21.87
CA ASP A 109 15.58 -8.23 22.45
C ASP A 109 14.48 -7.61 21.60
N PHE A 110 14.72 -7.56 20.31
CA PHE A 110 13.63 -7.14 19.44
C PHE A 110 12.91 -8.27 18.75
#